data_5456e1d4451b39b3f1ef377a18ce1ddc
#
_entry.id   5456e1d4451b39b3f1ef377a18ce1ddc
#
_cell.length_a   1.000
_cell.length_b   1.000
_cell.length_c   1.000
_cell.angle_alpha   90.00
_cell.angle_beta   90.00
_cell.angle_gamma   90.00
#
_symmetry.space_group_name_H-M   'P 1'
#
loop_
_entity.id
_entity.type
_entity.pdbx_description
1 polymer ?
#
loop_
_entity_poly.entity_id
_entity_poly.type
_entity_poly.pdbx_seq_one_letter_code
_entity_poly.pdbx_strand_id
1 'polypeptide(L)'
;MLDIQHLSFAVTNEAVGKEILHDITLTVDSGRFVVITGPNGGGKSTLAKMIAGIEKPTAGKILLDGTDMTDLSITDRAKLGVSYAFQQPVRFKGITVLDLLRIASGKRLSVSEACAILSEVGLCARDYVNREVNGSLSGGELKRIEIATVLTRGTQLSVFDEPEAGIDLCMRQTILTHEIDVRV
;
A
#
# COMPACT_ATOMS: atom_id res chain seq x y z
N MET A 1 -12.78 0.24 -9.61
CA MET A 1 -12.94 1.71 -9.45
C MET A 1 -13.03 2.02 -7.97
N LEU A 2 -12.17 2.93 -7.48
CA LEU A 2 -12.27 3.48 -6.11
C LEU A 2 -13.07 4.79 -6.18
N ASP A 3 -14.06 4.95 -5.31
CA ASP A 3 -14.85 6.16 -5.21
C ASP A 3 -14.91 6.63 -3.75
N ILE A 4 -14.42 7.83 -3.50
CA ILE A 4 -14.37 8.49 -2.20
C ILE A 4 -15.33 9.67 -2.25
N GLN A 5 -16.30 9.72 -1.34
CA GLN A 5 -17.39 10.68 -1.34
C GLN A 5 -17.41 11.47 -0.03
N HIS A 6 -17.15 12.77 -0.11
CA HIS A 6 -17.27 13.70 1.03
C HIS A 6 -16.53 13.23 2.29
N LEU A 7 -15.34 12.64 2.11
CA LEU A 7 -14.59 12.02 3.20
C LEU A 7 -13.94 13.07 4.09
N SER A 8 -14.22 13.00 5.38
CA SER A 8 -13.61 13.87 6.40
C SER A 8 -13.03 13.06 7.54
N PHE A 9 -11.97 13.59 8.15
CA PHE A 9 -11.34 13.00 9.31
C PHE A 9 -10.87 14.05 10.30
N ALA A 10 -11.36 13.95 11.52
CA ALA A 10 -10.98 14.80 12.64
C ALA A 10 -10.49 13.96 13.83
N VAL A 11 -9.41 14.38 14.46
CA VAL A 11 -8.92 13.80 15.72
C VAL A 11 -9.48 14.64 16.86
N THR A 12 -10.32 14.04 17.68
CA THR A 12 -10.83 14.63 18.93
C THR A 12 -9.86 14.32 20.06
N ASN A 13 -8.94 15.23 20.35
CA ASN A 13 -8.25 15.24 21.65
C ASN A 13 -9.03 16.17 22.59
N GLU A 14 -9.03 15.88 23.89
CA GLU A 14 -9.88 16.45 24.95
C GLU A 14 -9.99 18.00 25.03
N ALA A 15 -9.22 18.75 24.24
CA ALA A 15 -9.24 20.21 24.28
C ALA A 15 -9.48 20.91 22.92
N VAL A 16 -9.08 20.34 21.79
CA VAL A 16 -9.29 20.96 20.45
C VAL A 16 -9.37 19.87 19.39
N GLY A 17 -10.54 19.73 18.74
CA GLY A 17 -10.67 18.88 17.55
C GLY A 17 -9.84 19.45 16.40
N LYS A 18 -8.86 18.69 15.89
CA LYS A 18 -8.12 19.06 14.67
C LYS A 18 -8.66 18.25 13.50
N GLU A 19 -9.27 18.93 12.56
CA GLU A 19 -9.64 18.34 11.28
C GLU A 19 -8.38 18.17 10.42
N ILE A 20 -8.13 16.95 9.96
CA ILE A 20 -6.97 16.58 9.16
C ILE A 20 -7.35 16.50 7.68
N LEU A 21 -8.54 15.99 7.39
CA LEU A 21 -9.11 15.93 6.04
C LEU A 21 -10.52 16.50 6.07
N HIS A 22 -10.83 17.35 5.09
CA HIS A 22 -12.11 18.03 4.98
C HIS A 22 -12.70 17.79 3.59
N ASP A 23 -13.86 17.14 3.54
CA ASP A 23 -14.70 16.98 2.35
C ASP A 23 -13.97 16.49 1.09
N ILE A 24 -13.15 15.46 1.24
CA ILE A 24 -12.39 14.88 0.13
C ILE A 24 -13.31 14.04 -0.76
N THR A 25 -13.38 14.40 -2.03
CA THR A 25 -14.08 13.63 -3.06
C THR A 25 -13.11 13.29 -4.18
N LEU A 26 -12.95 11.99 -4.47
CA LEU A 26 -12.00 11.49 -5.44
C LEU A 26 -12.50 10.19 -6.07
N THR A 27 -12.49 10.12 -7.38
CA THR A 27 -12.78 8.88 -8.13
C THR A 27 -11.54 8.42 -8.88
N VAL A 28 -11.17 7.16 -8.72
CA VAL A 28 -10.06 6.51 -9.42
C VAL A 28 -10.58 5.32 -10.21
N ASP A 29 -10.50 5.42 -11.52
CA ASP A 29 -10.92 4.35 -12.42
C ASP A 29 -10.01 3.12 -12.31
N SER A 30 -10.55 1.95 -12.67
CA SER A 30 -9.77 0.72 -12.73
C SER A 30 -8.62 0.83 -13.73
N GLY A 31 -7.47 0.27 -13.39
CA GLY A 31 -6.28 0.30 -14.23
C GLY A 31 -5.57 1.66 -14.27
N ARG A 32 -5.91 2.59 -13.38
CA ARG A 32 -5.22 3.87 -13.25
C ARG A 32 -4.22 3.85 -12.10
N PHE A 33 -3.10 4.51 -12.33
CA PHE A 33 -2.13 4.86 -11.29
C PHE A 33 -2.35 6.34 -10.91
N VAL A 34 -2.53 6.60 -9.62
CA VAL A 34 -2.79 7.95 -9.10
C VAL A 34 -1.76 8.29 -8.04
N VAL A 35 -1.14 9.45 -8.16
CA VAL A 35 -0.21 9.99 -7.16
C VAL A 35 -0.89 11.14 -6.42
N ILE A 36 -0.96 11.02 -5.09
CA ILE A 36 -1.46 12.09 -4.23
C ILE A 36 -0.27 12.87 -3.68
N THR A 37 -0.14 14.12 -4.07
CA THR A 37 0.93 15.03 -3.64
C THR A 37 0.40 16.12 -2.73
N GLY A 38 1.28 16.76 -1.97
CA GLY A 38 0.91 17.84 -1.07
C GLY A 38 1.92 18.03 0.06
N PRO A 39 1.75 19.07 0.90
CA PRO A 39 2.68 19.37 1.98
C PRO A 39 2.75 18.26 3.05
N ASN A 40 3.86 18.23 3.79
CA ASN A 40 3.96 17.34 4.96
C ASN A 40 2.91 17.73 5.99
N GLY A 41 2.23 16.71 6.55
CA GLY A 41 1.10 16.92 7.46
C GLY A 41 -0.24 17.24 6.77
N GLY A 42 -0.31 17.25 5.43
CA GLY A 42 -1.54 17.48 4.65
C GLY A 42 -2.52 16.31 4.61
N GLY A 43 -2.35 15.26 5.43
CA GLY A 43 -3.33 14.17 5.54
C GLY A 43 -3.16 13.02 4.53
N LYS A 44 -2.12 13.03 3.67
CA LYS A 44 -1.90 11.98 2.64
C LYS A 44 -1.87 10.56 3.24
N SER A 45 -1.02 10.34 4.24
CA SER A 45 -0.94 9.02 4.93
C SER A 45 -2.22 8.70 5.70
N THR A 46 -2.94 9.72 6.20
CA THR A 46 -4.25 9.53 6.84
C THR A 46 -5.28 9.03 5.83
N LEU A 47 -5.34 9.63 4.64
CA LEU A 47 -6.20 9.18 3.56
C LEU A 47 -5.88 7.74 3.13
N ALA A 48 -4.58 7.44 2.94
CA ALA A 48 -4.12 6.09 2.61
C ALA A 48 -4.53 5.05 3.69
N LYS A 49 -4.39 5.39 4.97
CA LYS A 49 -4.82 4.55 6.10
C LYS A 49 -6.34 4.36 6.16
N MET A 50 -7.12 5.39 5.83
CA MET A 50 -8.58 5.26 5.76
C MET A 50 -9.01 4.34 4.61
N ILE A 51 -8.37 4.44 3.44
CA ILE A 51 -8.64 3.52 2.33
C ILE A 51 -8.30 2.08 2.73
N ALA A 52 -7.22 1.87 3.48
CA ALA A 52 -6.83 0.56 3.99
C ALA A 52 -7.71 0.04 5.15
N GLY A 53 -8.49 0.91 5.81
CA GLY A 53 -9.32 0.57 6.98
C GLY A 53 -8.55 0.56 8.30
N ILE A 54 -7.36 1.15 8.34
CA ILE A 54 -6.54 1.34 9.55
C ILE A 54 -7.14 2.46 10.40
N GLU A 55 -7.56 3.55 9.74
CA GLU A 55 -8.27 4.67 10.35
C GLU A 55 -9.70 4.71 9.83
N LYS A 56 -10.65 5.12 10.67
CA LYS A 56 -12.05 5.30 10.28
C LYS A 56 -12.34 6.77 10.00
N PRO A 57 -13.00 7.09 8.88
CA PRO A 57 -13.43 8.46 8.61
C PRO A 57 -14.47 8.92 9.63
N THR A 58 -14.52 10.22 9.91
CA THR A 58 -15.55 10.84 10.74
C THR A 58 -16.82 11.15 9.96
N ALA A 59 -16.72 11.31 8.64
CA ALA A 59 -17.83 11.48 7.71
C ALA A 59 -17.45 11.02 6.30
N GLY A 60 -18.44 10.83 5.44
CA GLY A 60 -18.26 10.43 4.06
C GLY A 60 -18.25 8.92 3.85
N LYS A 61 -17.94 8.50 2.62
CA LYS A 61 -17.96 7.09 2.22
C LYS A 61 -16.74 6.73 1.36
N ILE A 62 -16.36 5.46 1.42
CA ILE A 62 -15.33 4.85 0.58
C ILE A 62 -15.94 3.62 -0.09
N LEU A 63 -16.00 3.61 -1.41
CA LEU A 63 -16.56 2.51 -2.19
C LEU A 63 -15.46 1.91 -3.08
N LEU A 64 -15.45 0.58 -3.20
CA LEU A 64 -14.63 -0.15 -4.16
C LEU A 64 -15.54 -0.96 -5.08
N ASP A 65 -15.51 -0.67 -6.38
CA ASP A 65 -16.41 -1.26 -7.39
C ASP A 65 -17.90 -1.23 -6.98
N GLY A 66 -18.33 -0.09 -6.40
CA GLY A 66 -19.69 0.12 -5.91
C GLY A 66 -20.01 -0.51 -4.54
N THR A 67 -19.09 -1.30 -3.99
CA THR A 67 -19.24 -1.87 -2.64
C THR A 67 -18.79 -0.88 -1.59
N ASP A 68 -19.69 -0.48 -0.69
CA ASP A 68 -19.34 0.41 0.44
C ASP A 68 -18.44 -0.34 1.43
N MET A 69 -17.22 0.12 1.58
CA MET A 69 -16.23 -0.46 2.49
C MET A 69 -15.91 0.43 3.69
N THR A 70 -16.66 1.50 3.88
CA THR A 70 -16.38 2.53 4.90
C THR A 70 -16.19 1.95 6.28
N ASP A 71 -17.08 1.05 6.70
CA ASP A 71 -17.06 0.42 8.02
C ASP A 71 -16.41 -0.96 8.07
N LEU A 72 -15.95 -1.47 6.93
CA LEU A 72 -15.34 -2.79 6.88
C LEU A 72 -13.98 -2.80 7.61
N SER A 73 -13.71 -3.93 8.27
CA SER A 73 -12.41 -4.18 8.91
C SER A 73 -11.28 -4.26 7.89
N ILE A 74 -10.03 -4.07 8.34
CA ILE A 74 -8.82 -4.28 7.53
C ILE A 74 -8.87 -5.65 6.84
N THR A 75 -9.27 -6.69 7.58
CA THR A 75 -9.34 -8.07 7.07
C THR A 75 -10.38 -8.20 5.95
N ASP A 76 -11.54 -7.59 6.09
CA ASP A 76 -12.60 -7.69 5.08
C ASP A 76 -12.26 -6.86 3.84
N ARG A 77 -11.63 -5.68 4.00
CA ARG A 77 -11.07 -4.93 2.86
C ARG A 77 -9.98 -5.70 2.15
N ALA A 78 -9.12 -6.39 2.89
CA ALA A 78 -8.11 -7.27 2.31
C ALA A 78 -8.72 -8.41 1.49
N LYS A 79 -9.86 -8.99 1.92
CA LYS A 79 -10.62 -9.99 1.15
C LYS A 79 -11.29 -9.40 -0.09
N LEU A 80 -11.71 -8.14 -0.04
CA LEU A 80 -12.21 -7.40 -1.21
C LEU A 80 -11.11 -7.05 -2.22
N GLY A 81 -9.84 -7.32 -1.90
CA GLY A 81 -8.73 -7.07 -2.80
C GLY A 81 -8.05 -5.72 -2.59
N VAL A 82 -8.10 -5.16 -1.39
CA VAL A 82 -7.28 -4.00 -1.01
C VAL A 82 -5.95 -4.47 -0.41
N SER A 83 -4.83 -3.90 -0.86
CA SER A 83 -3.51 -4.07 -0.23
C SER A 83 -2.91 -2.72 0.12
N TYR A 84 -2.06 -2.73 1.15
CA TYR A 84 -1.43 -1.54 1.68
C TYR A 84 0.05 -1.78 1.95
N ALA A 85 0.90 -0.93 1.40
CA ALA A 85 2.33 -0.88 1.69
C ALA A 85 2.59 0.26 2.67
N PHE A 86 3.13 -0.08 3.83
CA PHE A 86 3.38 0.87 4.92
C PHE A 86 4.53 1.82 4.59
N GLN A 87 4.53 3.02 5.19
CA GLN A 87 5.65 3.95 5.12
C GLN A 87 6.94 3.29 5.63
N GLN A 88 6.87 2.59 6.75
CA GLN A 88 7.96 1.75 7.26
C GLN A 88 7.63 0.28 7.03
N PRO A 89 8.48 -0.46 6.27
CA PRO A 89 8.22 -1.85 5.97
C PRO A 89 8.22 -2.72 7.24
N VAL A 90 7.30 -3.68 7.27
CA VAL A 90 7.12 -4.58 8.40
C VAL A 90 8.19 -5.68 8.38
N ARG A 91 8.69 -6.04 9.56
CA ARG A 91 9.65 -7.13 9.75
C ARG A 91 8.94 -8.36 10.32
N PHE A 92 9.30 -9.52 9.80
CA PHE A 92 8.72 -10.79 10.25
C PHE A 92 9.83 -11.71 10.74
N LYS A 93 9.76 -12.12 12.00
CA LYS A 93 10.72 -13.07 12.56
C LYS A 93 10.37 -14.49 12.14
N GLY A 94 11.35 -15.23 11.64
CA GLY A 94 11.18 -16.65 11.26
C GLY A 94 10.45 -16.87 9.94
N ILE A 95 10.23 -15.83 9.12
CA ILE A 95 9.63 -15.95 7.78
C ILE A 95 10.67 -15.57 6.74
N THR A 96 10.90 -16.44 5.75
CA THR A 96 11.76 -16.12 4.61
C THR A 96 11.03 -15.27 3.57
N VAL A 97 11.78 -14.62 2.69
CA VAL A 97 11.21 -13.86 1.55
C VAL A 97 10.32 -14.78 0.70
N LEU A 98 10.76 -16.01 0.43
CA LEU A 98 9.97 -17.01 -0.31
C LEU A 98 8.65 -17.32 0.39
N ASP A 99 8.68 -17.52 1.71
CA ASP A 99 7.47 -17.80 2.48
C ASP A 99 6.50 -16.62 2.46
N LEU A 100 7.03 -15.40 2.58
CA LEU A 100 6.23 -14.18 2.52
C LEU A 100 5.53 -14.04 1.16
N LEU A 101 6.24 -14.27 0.04
CA LEU A 101 5.67 -14.24 -1.30
C LEU A 101 4.62 -15.34 -1.50
N ARG A 102 4.84 -16.54 -0.96
CA ARG A 102 3.86 -17.64 -0.98
C ARG A 102 2.59 -17.29 -0.21
N ILE A 103 2.74 -16.71 0.98
CA ILE A 103 1.59 -16.26 1.78
C ILE A 103 0.82 -15.18 1.02
N ALA A 104 1.50 -14.23 0.41
CA ALA A 104 0.87 -13.15 -0.34
C ALA A 104 0.12 -13.65 -1.56
N SER A 105 0.72 -14.56 -2.34
CA SER A 105 0.10 -15.12 -3.55
C SER A 105 -1.06 -16.07 -3.28
N GLY A 106 -1.13 -16.63 -2.08
CA GLY A 106 -2.05 -17.74 -1.76
C GLY A 106 -1.74 -19.04 -2.53
N LYS A 107 -0.58 -19.12 -3.19
CA LYS A 107 -0.18 -20.24 -4.06
C LYS A 107 1.17 -20.81 -3.62
N ARG A 108 1.45 -22.04 -4.03
CA ARG A 108 2.79 -22.65 -3.87
C ARG A 108 3.72 -22.13 -4.98
N LEU A 109 4.28 -20.95 -4.78
CA LEU A 109 5.29 -20.41 -5.69
C LEU A 109 6.55 -21.29 -5.66
N SER A 110 7.07 -21.61 -6.84
CA SER A 110 8.39 -22.18 -7.00
C SER A 110 9.47 -21.13 -6.70
N VAL A 111 10.69 -21.57 -6.44
CA VAL A 111 11.83 -20.67 -6.27
C VAL A 111 12.06 -19.83 -7.54
N SER A 112 11.87 -20.41 -8.73
CA SER A 112 12.03 -19.70 -10.00
C SER A 112 11.02 -18.56 -10.17
N GLU A 113 9.74 -18.77 -9.84
CA GLU A 113 8.72 -17.73 -9.87
C GLU A 113 8.99 -16.63 -8.86
N ALA A 114 9.39 -16.98 -7.64
CA ALA A 114 9.79 -16.00 -6.63
C ALA A 114 11.01 -15.18 -7.09
N CYS A 115 11.95 -15.82 -7.78
CA CYS A 115 13.10 -15.14 -8.37
C CYS A 115 12.71 -14.15 -9.45
N ALA A 116 11.75 -14.48 -10.30
CA ALA A 116 11.24 -13.55 -11.32
C ALA A 116 10.60 -12.32 -10.66
N ILE A 117 9.74 -12.51 -9.66
CA ILE A 117 9.09 -11.43 -8.91
C ILE A 117 10.13 -10.51 -8.24
N LEU A 118 11.15 -11.08 -7.58
CA LEU A 118 12.20 -10.28 -6.93
C LEU A 118 13.02 -9.48 -7.95
N SER A 119 13.23 -10.03 -9.14
CA SER A 119 13.94 -9.33 -10.22
C SER A 119 13.16 -8.11 -10.71
N GLU A 120 11.81 -8.15 -10.75
CA GLU A 120 10.96 -7.01 -11.11
C GLU A 120 11.16 -5.82 -10.16
N VAL A 121 11.45 -6.10 -8.88
CA VAL A 121 11.75 -5.07 -7.87
C VAL A 121 13.25 -4.80 -7.70
N GLY A 122 14.09 -5.25 -8.65
CA GLY A 122 15.53 -4.97 -8.66
C GLY A 122 16.32 -5.67 -7.56
N LEU A 123 15.84 -6.81 -7.05
CA LEU A 123 16.59 -7.64 -6.09
C LEU A 123 17.20 -8.85 -6.78
N CYS A 124 18.49 -9.13 -6.46
CA CYS A 124 19.13 -10.37 -6.91
C CYS A 124 18.51 -11.56 -6.18
N ALA A 125 17.69 -12.31 -6.89
CA ALA A 125 16.86 -13.35 -6.30
C ALA A 125 17.64 -14.43 -5.54
N ARG A 126 18.83 -14.82 -6.02
CA ARG A 126 19.67 -15.84 -5.37
C ARG A 126 20.07 -15.46 -3.95
N ASP A 127 20.28 -14.15 -3.73
CA ASP A 127 20.80 -13.64 -2.47
C ASP A 127 19.67 -13.40 -1.45
N TYR A 128 18.42 -13.27 -1.89
CA TYR A 128 17.32 -12.84 -1.03
C TYR A 128 16.24 -13.91 -0.79
N VAL A 129 16.00 -14.82 -1.73
CA VAL A 129 14.84 -15.74 -1.71
C VAL A 129 14.75 -16.56 -0.41
N ASN A 130 15.89 -16.97 0.16
CA ASN A 130 15.97 -17.75 1.39
C ASN A 130 16.31 -16.92 2.65
N ARG A 131 16.46 -15.59 2.52
CA ARG A 131 16.75 -14.75 3.69
C ARG A 131 15.48 -14.49 4.50
N GLU A 132 15.65 -14.40 5.81
CA GLU A 132 14.56 -13.95 6.69
C GLU A 132 14.27 -12.46 6.48
N VAL A 133 13.00 -12.11 6.56
CA VAL A 133 12.50 -10.71 6.48
C VAL A 133 12.68 -10.03 7.85
N ASN A 134 13.91 -9.89 8.28
CA ASN A 134 14.28 -9.40 9.61
C ASN A 134 15.21 -8.17 9.56
N GLY A 135 15.82 -7.82 10.70
CA GLY A 135 16.70 -6.67 10.86
C GLY A 135 18.04 -6.75 10.13
N SER A 136 18.38 -7.88 9.49
CA SER A 136 19.60 -8.02 8.67
C SER A 136 19.44 -7.41 7.28
N LEU A 137 18.21 -7.10 6.86
CA LEU A 137 17.90 -6.44 5.61
C LEU A 137 17.92 -4.92 5.81
N SER A 138 18.47 -4.19 4.85
CA SER A 138 18.41 -2.73 4.82
C SER A 138 16.97 -2.25 4.62
N GLY A 139 16.69 -0.98 4.94
CA GLY A 139 15.36 -0.39 4.74
C GLY A 139 14.91 -0.45 3.28
N GLY A 140 15.82 -0.19 2.32
CA GLY A 140 15.53 -0.26 0.89
C GLY A 140 15.23 -1.69 0.41
N GLU A 141 15.96 -2.70 0.90
CA GLU A 141 15.69 -4.11 0.60
C GLU A 141 14.33 -4.56 1.13
N LEU A 142 14.01 -4.21 2.38
CA LEU A 142 12.70 -4.49 2.97
C LEU A 142 11.57 -3.83 2.19
N LYS A 143 11.76 -2.57 1.74
CA LYS A 143 10.75 -1.85 0.95
C LYS A 143 10.51 -2.52 -0.40
N ARG A 144 11.55 -2.96 -1.09
CA ARG A 144 11.43 -3.72 -2.35
C ARG A 144 10.72 -5.05 -2.15
N ILE A 145 11.00 -5.77 -1.06
CA ILE A 145 10.31 -7.02 -0.71
C ILE A 145 8.84 -6.76 -0.41
N GLU A 146 8.51 -5.68 0.31
CA GLU A 146 7.13 -5.27 0.57
C GLU A 146 6.38 -4.99 -0.74
N ILE A 147 6.97 -4.22 -1.65
CA ILE A 147 6.40 -3.94 -2.97
C ILE A 147 6.18 -5.24 -3.77
N ALA A 148 7.19 -6.12 -3.81
CA ALA A 148 7.06 -7.44 -4.43
C ALA A 148 5.89 -8.24 -3.84
N THR A 149 5.70 -8.17 -2.53
CA THR A 149 4.59 -8.84 -1.82
C THR A 149 3.23 -8.29 -2.25
N VAL A 150 3.10 -6.95 -2.33
CA VAL A 150 1.87 -6.29 -2.80
C VAL A 150 1.55 -6.66 -4.25
N LEU A 151 2.54 -6.60 -5.15
CA LEU A 151 2.39 -6.97 -6.56
C LEU A 151 1.99 -8.44 -6.73
N THR A 152 2.64 -9.33 -5.98
CA THR A 152 2.37 -10.79 -6.02
C THR A 152 0.95 -11.14 -5.60
N ARG A 153 0.36 -10.34 -4.73
CA ARG A 153 -1.02 -10.55 -4.25
C ARG A 153 -2.05 -10.32 -5.33
N GLY A 154 -1.76 -9.49 -6.36
CA GLY A 154 -2.66 -9.24 -7.49
C GLY A 154 -4.00 -8.63 -7.05
N THR A 155 -3.96 -7.63 -6.17
CA THR A 155 -5.14 -6.98 -5.60
C THR A 155 -5.77 -5.99 -6.58
N GLN A 156 -7.06 -5.73 -6.39
CA GLN A 156 -7.83 -4.76 -7.20
C GLN A 156 -7.39 -3.31 -6.92
N LEU A 157 -7.00 -3.04 -5.66
CA LEU A 157 -6.52 -1.74 -5.22
C LEU A 157 -5.24 -1.92 -4.39
N SER A 158 -4.15 -1.31 -4.84
CA SER A 158 -2.89 -1.26 -4.11
C SER A 158 -2.62 0.17 -3.66
N VAL A 159 -2.48 0.37 -2.36
CA VAL A 159 -2.18 1.67 -1.75
C VAL A 159 -0.74 1.67 -1.24
N PHE A 160 0.05 2.63 -1.68
CA PHE A 160 1.44 2.81 -1.25
C PHE A 160 1.59 4.12 -0.49
N ASP A 161 2.02 4.05 0.77
CA ASP A 161 2.27 5.22 1.60
C ASP A 161 3.77 5.54 1.57
N GLU A 162 4.15 6.65 0.93
CA GLU A 162 5.53 7.11 0.73
C GLU A 162 6.47 5.99 0.21
N PRO A 163 6.18 5.38 -0.95
CA PRO A 163 6.99 4.27 -1.48
C PRO A 163 8.43 4.69 -1.80
N GLU A 164 8.68 6.00 -1.93
CA GLU A 164 9.98 6.56 -2.33
C GLU A 164 11.04 6.51 -1.22
N ALA A 165 10.63 6.31 0.04
CA ALA A 165 11.54 6.20 1.16
C ALA A 165 12.36 4.89 1.07
N GLY A 166 13.46 4.93 0.29
CA GLY A 166 14.39 3.81 0.13
C GLY A 166 14.38 3.11 -1.23
N ILE A 167 13.75 3.72 -2.25
CA ILE A 167 13.73 3.19 -3.63
C ILE A 167 14.65 4.03 -4.52
N ASP A 168 15.58 3.37 -5.24
CA ASP A 168 16.40 4.00 -6.26
C ASP A 168 15.57 4.44 -7.49
N LEU A 169 16.07 5.44 -8.21
CA LEU A 169 15.45 6.01 -9.41
C LEU A 169 15.00 4.97 -10.47
N CYS A 170 15.67 3.81 -10.55
CA CYS A 170 15.30 2.74 -11.49
C CYS A 170 13.94 2.09 -11.21
N MET A 171 13.52 2.02 -9.94
CA MET A 171 12.20 1.46 -9.59
C MET A 171 11.06 2.45 -9.76
N ARG A 172 11.35 3.74 -9.81
CA ARG A 172 10.34 4.76 -10.16
C ARG A 172 9.71 4.46 -11.53
N GLN A 173 10.48 3.95 -12.48
CA GLN A 173 9.95 3.59 -13.81
C GLN A 173 8.98 2.41 -13.78
N THR A 174 9.18 1.41 -12.93
CA THR A 174 8.27 0.24 -12.84
C THR A 174 6.96 0.58 -12.14
N ILE A 175 6.99 1.53 -11.19
CA ILE A 175 5.79 1.99 -10.47
C ILE A 175 5.08 3.12 -11.24
N LEU A 176 5.82 3.93 -12.01
CA LEU A 176 5.36 5.18 -12.61
C LEU A 176 4.90 5.07 -14.09
N THR A 177 4.65 3.89 -14.62
CA THR A 177 4.28 3.73 -16.03
C THR A 177 2.94 4.38 -16.42
N HIS A 178 2.13 4.88 -15.48
CA HIS A 178 0.90 5.63 -15.79
C HIS A 178 0.59 6.68 -14.70
N GLU A 179 1.23 7.85 -14.75
CA GLU A 179 0.95 8.97 -13.84
C GLU A 179 -0.34 9.72 -14.21
N ILE A 180 -1.19 9.94 -13.21
CA ILE A 180 -2.15 11.05 -13.18
C ILE A 180 -1.86 11.86 -11.91
N ASP A 181 -1.46 13.12 -12.09
CA ASP A 181 -1.16 14.07 -11.00
C ASP A 181 -2.50 14.60 -10.43
N VAL A 182 -2.84 14.18 -9.21
CA VAL A 182 -3.95 14.75 -8.45
C VAL A 182 -3.37 15.66 -7.36
N ARG A 183 -3.50 16.95 -7.53
CA ARG A 183 -3.12 17.95 -6.51
C ARG A 183 -4.30 18.15 -5.55
N VAL A 184 -4.11 17.87 -4.28
CA VAL A 184 -5.04 18.18 -3.18
C VAL A 184 -4.55 19.44 -2.48
#